data_b11eceb2f9f0e8ae3cf1e741d2e5c203
#
_entry.id   b11eceb2f9f0e8ae3cf1e741d2e5c203
#
_cell.length_a   1.000
_cell.length_b   1.000
_cell.length_c   1.000
_cell.angle_alpha   90.00
_cell.angle_beta   90.00
_cell.angle_gamma   90.00
#
_symmetry.space_group_name_H-M   'P 1'
#
loop_
_entity.id
_entity.type
_entity.pdbx_description
1 polymer ?
#
loop_
_entity_poly.entity_id
_entity_poly.type
_entity_poly.pdbx_seq_one_letter_code
_entity_poly.pdbx_strand_id
1 'polypeptide(L)'
;MSGFRAALTAPGLAAIAEVKRRSPSAGDLRPGADPARLAAQFARAGAAAVSVLVDERFGGSLDDLRAARAATTLPLLGKGFFREEEDLLRLGKAGADAALIVLRDLDDGLARVLLARAAELGLDTLVEAHDAEELERALALDAPVIGINARDLTTFAIDRAAQLHLVAQARTRAHERVVIAESGVHTRAQGALAELSGADAILVGSALMRASDPPAKLAELLSRPLVKVCGLTREEDVAVAADAGADLLGFILAHESPRRAAEVLPVPDTVVSVAVFVTDTEETPADLVQLYDRENGHRSRDAKLLRNGAEVARVVDLPWQAGDPLHLQRAAAVEGRVMLAGGLAADNVREAIKAVEPWAVDASSRLEVEPGVKDHERVRAYVAAAR
;
A
#
# COMPACT_ATOMS: atom_id res chain seq x y z
N MET A 1 17.19 -0.46 -18.07
CA MET A 1 16.80 -0.11 -16.68
C MET A 1 17.67 -0.95 -15.77
N SER A 2 18.20 -0.38 -14.70
CA SER A 2 18.90 -1.14 -13.67
C SER A 2 17.97 -2.14 -12.97
N GLY A 3 18.53 -3.13 -12.29
CA GLY A 3 17.76 -4.19 -11.65
C GLY A 3 16.81 -3.67 -10.57
N PHE A 4 17.19 -2.60 -9.80
CA PHE A 4 16.38 -2.06 -8.72
C PHE A 4 15.10 -1.39 -9.25
N ARG A 5 15.22 -0.45 -10.18
CA ARG A 5 14.07 0.24 -10.79
C ARG A 5 13.13 -0.74 -11.50
N ALA A 6 13.68 -1.70 -12.24
CA ALA A 6 12.88 -2.69 -12.96
C ALA A 6 12.06 -3.59 -12.02
N ALA A 7 12.61 -3.97 -10.87
CA ALA A 7 11.91 -4.79 -9.89
C ALA A 7 10.70 -4.10 -9.25
N LEU A 8 10.68 -2.77 -9.22
CA LEU A 8 9.61 -1.98 -8.61
C LEU A 8 8.48 -1.61 -9.59
N THR A 9 8.61 -1.93 -10.88
CA THR A 9 7.62 -1.62 -11.93
C THR A 9 6.80 -2.83 -12.35
N ALA A 10 6.90 -3.95 -11.65
CA ALA A 10 6.03 -5.11 -11.87
C ALA A 10 4.56 -4.77 -11.56
N PRO A 11 3.57 -5.40 -12.25
CA PRO A 11 2.16 -5.17 -11.97
C PRO A 11 1.80 -5.41 -10.50
N GLY A 12 1.00 -4.52 -9.92
CA GLY A 12 0.60 -4.54 -8.51
C GLY A 12 1.53 -3.73 -7.62
N LEU A 13 1.27 -3.76 -6.31
CA LEU A 13 2.07 -3.05 -5.32
C LEU A 13 3.34 -3.82 -5.01
N ALA A 14 4.50 -3.25 -5.34
CA ALA A 14 5.79 -3.81 -4.94
C ALA A 14 6.12 -3.48 -3.47
N ALA A 15 7.00 -4.26 -2.85
CA ALA A 15 7.52 -3.95 -1.53
C ALA A 15 9.05 -4.02 -1.46
N ILE A 16 9.63 -2.98 -0.85
CA ILE A 16 11.02 -2.96 -0.40
C ILE A 16 11.02 -3.33 1.08
N ALA A 17 11.54 -4.51 1.41
CA ALA A 17 11.61 -4.99 2.78
C ALA A 17 12.90 -4.49 3.46
N GLU A 18 12.74 -3.69 4.53
CA GLU A 18 13.89 -3.06 5.19
C GLU A 18 14.39 -3.86 6.39
N VAL A 19 15.66 -4.19 6.38
CA VAL A 19 16.40 -4.76 7.52
C VAL A 19 16.94 -3.62 8.37
N LYS A 20 16.41 -3.50 9.60
CA LYS A 20 16.73 -2.43 10.54
C LYS A 20 16.68 -2.93 11.98
N ARG A 21 17.81 -2.87 12.72
CA ARG A 21 17.87 -3.35 14.11
C ARG A 21 17.27 -2.38 15.09
N ARG A 22 17.43 -1.07 14.86
CA ARG A 22 16.93 0.00 15.72
C ARG A 22 16.43 1.20 14.92
N SER A 23 15.68 2.05 15.56
CA SER A 23 15.20 3.31 15.01
C SER A 23 15.37 4.42 16.00
N PRO A 24 15.78 5.64 15.59
CA PRO A 24 15.91 6.79 16.50
C PRO A 24 14.62 7.10 17.27
N SER A 25 13.45 6.91 16.61
CA SER A 25 12.14 7.19 17.22
C SER A 25 11.59 6.07 18.10
N ALA A 26 12.06 4.82 17.95
CA ALA A 26 11.43 3.65 18.56
C ALA A 26 12.42 2.75 19.32
N GLY A 27 13.69 3.14 19.42
CA GLY A 27 14.72 2.33 20.04
C GLY A 27 15.00 1.02 19.30
N ASP A 28 15.32 0.00 20.05
CA ASP A 28 15.59 -1.33 19.52
C ASP A 28 14.32 -1.99 18.98
N LEU A 29 14.39 -2.45 17.72
CA LEU A 29 13.31 -3.15 17.03
C LEU A 29 13.57 -4.66 17.02
N ARG A 30 14.75 -5.06 16.56
CA ARG A 30 15.22 -6.45 16.49
C ARG A 30 16.75 -6.48 16.55
N PRO A 31 17.38 -6.33 17.74
CA PRO A 31 18.82 -6.21 17.89
C PRO A 31 19.59 -7.40 17.31
N GLY A 32 19.06 -8.61 17.41
CA GLY A 32 19.65 -9.83 16.88
C GLY A 32 19.31 -10.14 15.40
N ALA A 33 18.82 -9.16 14.63
CA ALA A 33 18.50 -9.37 13.22
C ALA A 33 19.76 -9.77 12.43
N ASP A 34 19.66 -10.90 11.72
CA ASP A 34 20.65 -11.38 10.76
C ASP A 34 20.24 -10.93 9.36
N PRO A 35 20.99 -10.02 8.71
CA PRO A 35 20.64 -9.47 7.40
C PRO A 35 20.63 -10.52 6.29
N ALA A 36 21.53 -11.49 6.31
CA ALA A 36 21.58 -12.57 5.32
C ALA A 36 20.32 -13.43 5.39
N ARG A 37 19.96 -13.85 6.62
CA ARG A 37 18.76 -14.65 6.84
C ARG A 37 17.50 -13.90 6.44
N LEU A 38 17.35 -12.64 6.86
CA LEU A 38 16.16 -11.83 6.55
C LEU A 38 16.06 -11.54 5.06
N ALA A 39 17.15 -11.18 4.37
CA ALA A 39 17.15 -10.94 2.93
C ALA A 39 16.66 -12.17 2.15
N ALA A 40 17.18 -13.36 2.49
CA ALA A 40 16.73 -14.61 1.87
C ALA A 40 15.25 -14.94 2.19
N GLN A 41 14.78 -14.62 3.39
CA GLN A 41 13.40 -14.84 3.78
C GLN A 41 12.44 -13.86 3.10
N PHE A 42 12.79 -12.57 3.00
CA PHE A 42 12.01 -11.56 2.29
C PHE A 42 11.90 -11.85 0.79
N ALA A 43 12.98 -12.36 0.18
CA ALA A 43 12.93 -12.82 -1.21
C ALA A 43 11.84 -13.90 -1.42
N ARG A 44 11.78 -14.89 -0.53
CA ARG A 44 10.75 -15.95 -0.58
C ARG A 44 9.33 -15.44 -0.24
N ALA A 45 9.23 -14.36 0.53
CA ALA A 45 7.96 -13.74 0.93
C ALA A 45 7.42 -12.74 -0.10
N GLY A 46 8.10 -12.56 -1.25
CA GLY A 46 7.63 -11.72 -2.35
C GLY A 46 8.14 -10.28 -2.31
N ALA A 47 9.21 -9.96 -1.57
CA ALA A 47 9.86 -8.66 -1.70
C ALA A 47 10.35 -8.44 -3.13
N ALA A 48 10.16 -7.23 -3.66
CA ALA A 48 10.74 -6.81 -4.93
C ALA A 48 12.22 -6.38 -4.78
N ALA A 49 12.57 -5.82 -3.62
CA ALA A 49 13.92 -5.43 -3.26
C ALA A 49 14.10 -5.51 -1.73
N VAL A 50 15.34 -5.49 -1.26
CA VAL A 50 15.66 -5.43 0.16
C VAL A 50 16.43 -4.14 0.45
N SER A 51 16.00 -3.39 1.47
CA SER A 51 16.72 -2.23 2.00
C SER A 51 17.55 -2.66 3.21
N VAL A 52 18.81 -2.28 3.25
CA VAL A 52 19.72 -2.57 4.36
C VAL A 52 20.28 -1.26 4.91
N LEU A 53 19.98 -0.99 6.18
CA LEU A 53 20.59 0.14 6.88
C LEU A 53 22.08 -0.13 7.04
N VAL A 54 22.91 0.82 6.58
CA VAL A 54 24.38 0.76 6.69
C VAL A 54 24.94 1.77 7.66
N ASP A 55 24.08 2.45 8.40
CA ASP A 55 24.41 3.52 9.35
C ASP A 55 24.34 2.99 10.79
N GLU A 56 25.40 3.23 11.57
CA GLU A 56 25.53 2.77 12.96
C GLU A 56 24.41 3.30 13.88
N ARG A 57 23.84 4.46 13.58
CA ARG A 57 22.67 5.01 14.31
C ARG A 57 21.47 4.09 14.29
N PHE A 58 21.38 3.24 13.27
CA PHE A 58 20.33 2.23 13.11
C PHE A 58 20.82 0.81 13.44
N GLY A 59 22.03 0.68 13.96
CA GLY A 59 22.69 -0.60 14.25
C GLY A 59 23.08 -1.38 12.99
N GLY A 60 23.34 -0.66 11.89
CA GLY A 60 23.69 -1.21 10.58
C GLY A 60 25.14 -0.96 10.19
N SER A 61 25.61 -1.65 9.17
CA SER A 61 26.98 -1.53 8.64
C SER A 61 27.05 -1.97 7.17
N LEU A 62 28.16 -1.65 6.49
CA LEU A 62 28.44 -2.19 5.15
C LEU A 62 28.63 -3.72 5.15
N ASP A 63 29.01 -4.32 6.27
CA ASP A 63 29.11 -5.78 6.39
C ASP A 63 27.71 -6.43 6.37
N ASP A 64 26.70 -5.77 6.90
CA ASP A 64 25.31 -6.22 6.80
C ASP A 64 24.84 -6.23 5.34
N LEU A 65 25.22 -5.24 4.56
CA LEU A 65 24.91 -5.18 3.12
C LEU A 65 25.61 -6.31 2.36
N ARG A 66 26.90 -6.58 2.65
CA ARG A 66 27.64 -7.72 2.07
C ARG A 66 26.99 -9.06 2.43
N ALA A 67 26.59 -9.21 3.69
CA ALA A 67 25.91 -10.42 4.15
C ALA A 67 24.56 -10.63 3.44
N ALA A 68 23.77 -9.58 3.29
CA ALA A 68 22.51 -9.62 2.52
C ALA A 68 22.78 -9.98 1.05
N ARG A 69 23.80 -9.36 0.41
CA ARG A 69 24.16 -9.65 -0.99
C ARG A 69 24.52 -11.10 -1.21
N ALA A 70 25.25 -11.69 -0.28
CA ALA A 70 25.62 -13.12 -0.37
C ALA A 70 24.41 -14.07 -0.27
N ALA A 71 23.28 -13.62 0.30
CA ALA A 71 22.11 -14.44 0.60
C ALA A 71 20.92 -14.25 -0.36
N THR A 72 20.93 -13.23 -1.21
CA THR A 72 19.83 -12.96 -2.15
C THR A 72 20.31 -12.41 -3.48
N THR A 73 19.56 -12.68 -4.55
CA THR A 73 19.73 -12.07 -5.87
C THR A 73 18.82 -10.85 -6.07
N LEU A 74 17.92 -10.56 -5.13
CA LEU A 74 17.09 -9.36 -5.21
C LEU A 74 17.96 -8.10 -5.23
N PRO A 75 17.48 -7.01 -5.87
CA PRO A 75 18.13 -5.73 -5.77
C PRO A 75 18.24 -5.25 -4.32
N LEU A 76 19.40 -4.69 -3.96
CA LEU A 76 19.68 -4.16 -2.63
C LEU A 76 19.78 -2.65 -2.63
N LEU A 77 18.98 -2.00 -1.77
CA LEU A 77 19.11 -0.59 -1.45
C LEU A 77 20.00 -0.41 -0.22
N GLY A 78 21.16 0.24 -0.39
CA GLY A 78 21.96 0.71 0.74
C GLY A 78 21.32 1.98 1.32
N LYS A 79 20.84 1.91 2.56
CA LYS A 79 20.16 3.03 3.23
C LYS A 79 20.99 3.63 4.35
N GLY A 80 21.30 4.92 4.21
CA GLY A 80 22.13 5.71 5.12
C GLY A 80 22.08 7.20 4.74
N PHE A 81 22.95 8.01 5.31
CA PHE A 81 23.06 9.43 5.02
C PHE A 81 24.41 9.69 4.31
N PHE A 82 24.36 9.73 2.99
CA PHE A 82 25.53 9.84 2.14
C PHE A 82 25.75 11.29 1.72
N ARG A 83 26.97 11.79 1.87
CA ARG A 83 27.35 13.17 1.53
C ARG A 83 28.59 13.26 0.65
N GLU A 84 29.26 12.14 0.43
CA GLU A 84 30.49 12.06 -0.35
C GLU A 84 30.36 11.02 -1.45
N GLU A 85 31.01 11.25 -2.58
CA GLU A 85 31.06 10.30 -3.70
C GLU A 85 31.69 8.95 -3.30
N GLU A 86 32.62 8.99 -2.34
CA GLU A 86 33.28 7.79 -1.80
C GLU A 86 32.29 6.90 -1.04
N ASP A 87 31.25 7.45 -0.43
CA ASP A 87 30.18 6.67 0.22
C ASP A 87 29.47 5.78 -0.79
N LEU A 88 29.15 6.33 -1.97
CA LEU A 88 28.50 5.58 -3.05
C LEU A 88 29.43 4.50 -3.62
N LEU A 89 30.71 4.80 -3.76
CA LEU A 89 31.70 3.80 -4.19
C LEU A 89 31.78 2.63 -3.19
N ARG A 90 31.77 2.93 -1.89
CA ARG A 90 31.77 1.90 -0.83
C ARG A 90 30.51 1.04 -0.86
N LEU A 91 29.33 1.67 -1.10
CA LEU A 91 28.06 0.96 -1.26
C LEU A 91 28.08 -0.01 -2.44
N GLY A 92 28.52 0.46 -3.62
CA GLY A 92 28.64 -0.38 -4.82
C GLY A 92 29.58 -1.56 -4.59
N LYS A 93 30.77 -1.32 -3.98
CA LYS A 93 31.71 -2.37 -3.60
C LYS A 93 31.15 -3.36 -2.57
N ALA A 94 30.20 -2.94 -1.74
CA ALA A 94 29.52 -3.80 -0.78
C ALA A 94 28.33 -4.58 -1.38
N GLY A 95 27.99 -4.34 -2.67
CA GLY A 95 26.98 -5.07 -3.41
C GLY A 95 25.60 -4.41 -3.43
N ALA A 96 25.50 -3.09 -3.19
CA ALA A 96 24.27 -2.33 -3.43
C ALA A 96 23.98 -2.24 -4.93
N ASP A 97 22.69 -2.24 -5.28
CA ASP A 97 22.16 -1.91 -6.60
C ASP A 97 21.59 -0.49 -6.62
N ALA A 98 21.28 0.05 -5.44
CA ALA A 98 20.74 1.41 -5.27
C ALA A 98 21.25 2.07 -3.99
N ALA A 99 21.27 3.41 -4.00
CA ALA A 99 21.63 4.25 -2.86
C ALA A 99 20.50 5.23 -2.52
N LEU A 100 20.31 5.51 -1.21
CA LEU A 100 19.40 6.55 -0.74
C LEU A 100 20.06 7.94 -0.86
N ILE A 101 19.32 8.91 -1.37
CA ILE A 101 19.68 10.33 -1.40
C ILE A 101 18.59 11.12 -0.68
N VAL A 102 18.90 11.69 0.49
CA VAL A 102 17.95 12.42 1.34
C VAL A 102 18.06 13.91 1.04
N LEU A 103 17.07 14.50 0.38
CA LEU A 103 17.13 15.89 -0.08
C LEU A 103 17.18 16.89 1.07
N ARG A 104 16.57 16.60 2.19
CA ARG A 104 16.61 17.47 3.40
C ARG A 104 18.03 17.74 3.89
N ASP A 105 18.93 16.80 3.70
CA ASP A 105 20.31 16.87 4.18
C ASP A 105 21.30 17.45 3.16
N LEU A 106 20.86 17.76 1.95
CA LEU A 106 21.70 18.14 0.82
C LEU A 106 21.19 19.40 0.13
N ASP A 107 22.10 20.26 -0.34
CA ASP A 107 21.77 21.24 -1.35
C ASP A 107 21.69 20.60 -2.75
N ASP A 108 21.11 21.33 -3.73
CA ASP A 108 20.89 20.80 -5.07
C ASP A 108 22.20 20.57 -5.86
N GLY A 109 23.27 21.33 -5.51
CA GLY A 109 24.58 21.14 -6.12
C GLY A 109 25.17 19.80 -5.77
N LEU A 110 25.22 19.49 -4.48
CA LEU A 110 25.72 18.21 -3.96
C LEU A 110 24.81 17.04 -4.37
N ALA A 111 23.48 17.23 -4.34
CA ALA A 111 22.54 16.21 -4.82
C ALA A 111 22.83 15.82 -6.27
N ARG A 112 23.04 16.79 -7.19
CA ARG A 112 23.41 16.51 -8.59
C ARG A 112 24.73 15.77 -8.72
N VAL A 113 25.74 16.13 -7.93
CA VAL A 113 27.03 15.43 -7.94
C VAL A 113 26.85 13.96 -7.52
N LEU A 114 26.10 13.70 -6.45
CA LEU A 114 25.87 12.34 -5.96
C LEU A 114 25.02 11.53 -6.96
N LEU A 115 24.00 12.11 -7.58
CA LEU A 115 23.19 11.45 -8.62
C LEU A 115 24.03 11.06 -9.83
N ALA A 116 24.87 11.97 -10.31
CA ALA A 116 25.79 11.72 -11.43
C ALA A 116 26.78 10.60 -11.07
N ARG A 117 27.34 10.66 -9.86
CA ARG A 117 28.30 9.64 -9.39
C ARG A 117 27.65 8.27 -9.24
N ALA A 118 26.42 8.18 -8.71
CA ALA A 118 25.68 6.93 -8.65
C ALA A 118 25.48 6.33 -10.05
N ALA A 119 25.08 7.15 -11.03
CA ALA A 119 24.91 6.71 -12.41
C ALA A 119 26.21 6.17 -13.04
N GLU A 120 27.36 6.84 -12.82
CA GLU A 120 28.70 6.34 -13.26
C GLU A 120 29.06 4.99 -12.63
N LEU A 121 28.64 4.75 -11.38
CA LEU A 121 28.86 3.50 -10.65
C LEU A 121 27.85 2.42 -11.01
N GLY A 122 26.84 2.72 -11.84
CA GLY A 122 25.76 1.79 -12.18
C GLY A 122 24.76 1.57 -11.05
N LEU A 123 24.72 2.48 -10.06
CA LEU A 123 23.76 2.45 -8.96
C LEU A 123 22.50 3.24 -9.33
N ASP A 124 21.32 2.70 -9.04
CA ASP A 124 20.09 3.50 -8.98
C ASP A 124 20.11 4.42 -7.75
N THR A 125 19.26 5.44 -7.79
CA THR A 125 19.08 6.33 -6.64
C THR A 125 17.62 6.38 -6.24
N LEU A 126 17.34 6.13 -4.95
CA LEU A 126 16.09 6.48 -4.31
C LEU A 126 16.24 7.87 -3.71
N VAL A 127 15.59 8.86 -4.31
CA VAL A 127 15.62 10.26 -3.86
C VAL A 127 14.44 10.47 -2.91
N GLU A 128 14.73 10.66 -1.63
CA GLU A 128 13.74 10.79 -0.57
C GLU A 128 13.34 12.25 -0.38
N ALA A 129 12.03 12.50 -0.38
CA ALA A 129 11.37 13.77 -0.11
C ALA A 129 10.32 13.64 1.00
N HIS A 130 10.16 14.70 1.83
CA HIS A 130 9.26 14.72 2.99
C HIS A 130 8.12 15.73 2.85
N ASP A 131 8.27 16.71 1.97
CA ASP A 131 7.31 17.78 1.76
C ASP A 131 7.24 18.20 0.27
N ALA A 132 6.41 19.20 -0.01
CA ALA A 132 6.18 19.66 -1.38
C ALA A 132 7.42 20.34 -1.99
N GLU A 133 8.23 21.05 -1.17
CA GLU A 133 9.45 21.71 -1.66
C GLU A 133 10.50 20.67 -2.05
N GLU A 134 10.71 19.66 -1.21
CA GLU A 134 11.62 18.56 -1.51
C GLU A 134 11.14 17.73 -2.72
N LEU A 135 9.81 17.54 -2.89
CA LEU A 135 9.26 16.92 -4.09
C LEU A 135 9.57 17.73 -5.36
N GLU A 136 9.42 19.07 -5.33
CA GLU A 136 9.81 19.93 -6.44
C GLU A 136 11.29 19.77 -6.79
N ARG A 137 12.15 19.74 -5.80
CA ARG A 137 13.59 19.50 -5.97
C ARG A 137 13.89 18.14 -6.59
N ALA A 138 13.23 17.06 -6.12
CA ALA A 138 13.37 15.72 -6.69
C ALA A 138 12.97 15.68 -8.18
N LEU A 139 11.89 16.38 -8.53
CA LEU A 139 11.43 16.50 -9.91
C LEU A 139 12.42 17.30 -10.78
N ALA A 140 12.95 18.41 -10.27
CA ALA A 140 13.92 19.25 -10.95
C ALA A 140 15.31 18.59 -11.11
N LEU A 141 15.65 17.66 -10.24
CA LEU A 141 16.87 16.84 -10.30
C LEU A 141 16.74 15.63 -11.24
N ASP A 142 15.60 15.46 -11.88
CA ASP A 142 15.31 14.32 -12.77
C ASP A 142 15.44 12.94 -12.07
N ALA A 143 15.08 12.88 -10.78
CA ALA A 143 15.20 11.68 -9.96
C ALA A 143 14.45 10.49 -10.58
N PRO A 144 15.12 9.35 -10.83
CA PRO A 144 14.48 8.19 -11.49
C PRO A 144 13.51 7.42 -10.57
N VAL A 145 13.77 7.44 -9.28
CA VAL A 145 12.94 6.85 -8.23
C VAL A 145 12.75 7.88 -7.13
N ILE A 146 11.51 8.21 -6.80
CA ILE A 146 11.14 9.21 -5.79
C ILE A 146 10.50 8.49 -4.61
N GLY A 147 11.09 8.62 -3.43
CA GLY A 147 10.52 8.16 -2.18
C GLY A 147 9.82 9.30 -1.44
N ILE A 148 8.56 9.10 -1.06
CA ILE A 148 7.81 10.04 -0.24
C ILE A 148 7.74 9.49 1.18
N ASN A 149 8.48 10.10 2.09
CA ASN A 149 8.55 9.65 3.48
C ASN A 149 7.51 10.35 4.35
N ALA A 150 6.59 9.56 4.94
CA ALA A 150 5.57 10.07 5.86
C ALA A 150 6.16 10.56 7.19
N ARG A 151 7.40 10.22 7.49
CA ARG A 151 8.02 10.53 8.77
C ARG A 151 8.76 11.86 8.71
N ASP A 152 8.37 12.83 9.52
CA ASP A 152 9.17 14.00 9.78
C ASP A 152 10.46 13.62 10.53
N LEU A 153 11.63 14.01 10.02
CA LEU A 153 12.91 13.63 10.61
C LEU A 153 13.28 14.44 11.86
N THR A 154 12.55 15.50 12.15
CA THR A 154 12.76 16.35 13.33
C THR A 154 11.89 15.92 14.51
N THR A 155 10.59 15.74 14.25
CA THR A 155 9.60 15.39 15.27
C THR A 155 9.34 13.90 15.39
N PHE A 156 9.75 13.13 14.38
CA PHE A 156 9.46 11.72 14.17
C PHE A 156 7.96 11.38 14.02
N ALA A 157 7.10 12.38 13.91
CA ALA A 157 5.68 12.19 13.63
C ALA A 157 5.48 11.54 12.25
N ILE A 158 4.40 10.77 12.11
CA ILE A 158 3.99 10.16 10.85
C ILE A 158 2.74 10.90 10.35
N ASP A 159 2.83 11.50 9.17
CA ASP A 159 1.68 12.08 8.47
C ASP A 159 1.43 11.33 7.15
N ARG A 160 0.56 10.34 7.22
CA ARG A 160 0.19 9.57 6.03
C ARG A 160 -0.71 10.34 5.08
N ALA A 161 -1.54 11.25 5.57
CA ALA A 161 -2.42 12.02 4.71
C ALA A 161 -1.61 12.95 3.80
N ALA A 162 -0.66 13.68 4.36
CA ALA A 162 0.29 14.49 3.58
C ALA A 162 1.10 13.63 2.62
N GLN A 163 1.62 12.47 3.06
CA GLN A 163 2.34 11.53 2.20
C GLN A 163 1.51 11.12 0.98
N LEU A 164 0.28 10.66 1.18
CA LEU A 164 -0.58 10.19 0.10
C LEU A 164 -0.94 11.29 -0.90
N HIS A 165 -1.06 12.53 -0.42
CA HIS A 165 -1.23 13.70 -1.27
C HIS A 165 0.01 13.95 -2.15
N LEU A 166 1.21 13.92 -1.57
CA LEU A 166 2.47 14.08 -2.31
C LEU A 166 2.72 12.93 -3.30
N VAL A 167 2.37 11.69 -2.93
CA VAL A 167 2.42 10.53 -3.86
C VAL A 167 1.54 10.77 -5.07
N ALA A 168 0.30 11.26 -4.88
CA ALA A 168 -0.60 11.58 -5.99
C ALA A 168 -0.05 12.72 -6.87
N GLN A 169 0.52 13.76 -6.28
CA GLN A 169 1.19 14.84 -7.02
C GLN A 169 2.39 14.33 -7.82
N ALA A 170 3.26 13.51 -7.21
CA ALA A 170 4.41 12.91 -7.88
C ALA A 170 3.96 12.07 -9.08
N ARG A 171 2.93 11.24 -8.93
CA ARG A 171 2.38 10.40 -10.01
C ARG A 171 1.82 11.24 -11.17
N THR A 172 1.08 12.30 -10.87
CA THR A 172 0.51 13.19 -11.91
C THR A 172 1.57 13.90 -12.74
N ARG A 173 2.70 14.26 -12.10
CA ARG A 173 3.76 15.07 -12.73
C ARG A 173 4.90 14.24 -13.31
N ALA A 174 5.03 12.99 -12.91
CA ALA A 174 6.16 12.14 -13.27
C ALA A 174 5.69 10.69 -13.57
N HIS A 175 4.85 10.53 -14.60
CA HIS A 175 4.19 9.25 -14.95
C HIS A 175 5.17 8.10 -15.17
N GLU A 176 6.37 8.37 -15.70
CA GLU A 176 7.37 7.36 -16.04
C GLU A 176 8.34 7.04 -14.90
N ARG A 177 8.22 7.72 -13.75
CA ARG A 177 9.11 7.53 -12.61
C ARG A 177 8.49 6.56 -11.61
N VAL A 178 9.34 5.86 -10.90
CA VAL A 178 8.91 5.02 -9.79
C VAL A 178 8.66 5.90 -8.57
N VAL A 179 7.47 5.78 -7.96
CA VAL A 179 7.08 6.48 -6.74
C VAL A 179 6.91 5.48 -5.61
N ILE A 180 7.59 5.72 -4.49
CA ILE A 180 7.60 4.83 -3.32
C ILE A 180 6.99 5.56 -2.13
N ALA A 181 6.06 4.92 -1.41
CA ALA A 181 5.58 5.40 -0.13
C ALA A 181 6.42 4.78 1.00
N GLU A 182 7.10 5.64 1.79
CA GLU A 182 7.96 5.23 2.88
C GLU A 182 7.37 5.56 4.24
N SER A 183 7.59 4.72 5.22
CA SER A 183 7.10 4.86 6.60
C SER A 183 5.58 4.74 6.76
N GLY A 184 5.13 4.36 7.96
CA GLY A 184 3.71 4.37 8.36
C GLY A 184 2.85 3.27 7.75
N VAL A 185 3.38 2.30 7.00
CA VAL A 185 2.61 1.16 6.49
C VAL A 185 2.71 -0.01 7.45
N HIS A 186 1.57 -0.41 8.04
CA HIS A 186 1.45 -1.48 9.01
C HIS A 186 0.41 -2.54 8.61
N THR A 187 -0.52 -2.20 7.71
CA THR A 187 -1.58 -3.07 7.22
C THR A 187 -1.64 -3.10 5.71
N ARG A 188 -2.23 -4.14 5.14
CA ARG A 188 -2.43 -4.23 3.69
C ARG A 188 -3.41 -3.16 3.17
N ALA A 189 -4.37 -2.71 3.99
CA ALA A 189 -5.25 -1.59 3.68
C ALA A 189 -4.46 -0.29 3.49
N GLN A 190 -3.50 -0.01 4.38
CA GLN A 190 -2.62 1.15 4.26
C GLN A 190 -1.70 1.06 3.03
N GLY A 191 -1.19 -0.13 2.70
CA GLY A 191 -0.43 -0.37 1.47
C GLY A 191 -1.28 -0.15 0.22
N ALA A 192 -2.51 -0.68 0.22
CA ALA A 192 -3.44 -0.49 -0.88
C ALA A 192 -3.82 0.99 -1.08
N LEU A 193 -3.97 1.76 0.00
CA LEU A 193 -4.25 3.19 -0.11
C LEU A 193 -3.07 3.96 -0.74
N ALA A 194 -1.82 3.57 -0.45
CA ALA A 194 -0.65 4.11 -1.12
C ALA A 194 -0.65 3.74 -2.63
N GLU A 195 -0.94 2.48 -2.97
CA GLU A 195 -1.11 2.00 -4.34
C GLU A 195 -2.17 2.81 -5.10
N LEU A 196 -3.36 2.98 -4.51
CA LEU A 196 -4.46 3.76 -5.09
C LEU A 196 -4.16 5.27 -5.19
N SER A 197 -3.17 5.76 -4.45
CA SER A 197 -2.67 7.13 -4.57
C SER A 197 -1.61 7.27 -5.68
N GLY A 198 -1.15 6.17 -6.27
CA GLY A 198 -0.18 6.17 -7.36
C GLY A 198 1.23 5.70 -6.99
N ALA A 199 1.44 5.14 -5.79
CA ALA A 199 2.70 4.51 -5.47
C ALA A 199 2.86 3.18 -6.23
N ASP A 200 4.06 2.94 -6.77
CA ASP A 200 4.45 1.66 -7.37
C ASP A 200 4.91 0.67 -6.28
N ALA A 201 5.48 1.20 -5.20
CA ALA A 201 6.01 0.39 -4.11
C ALA A 201 5.80 1.03 -2.74
N ILE A 202 5.89 0.19 -1.72
CA ILE A 202 6.02 0.60 -0.32
C ILE A 202 7.38 0.19 0.22
N LEU A 203 7.99 1.03 1.07
CA LEU A 203 9.17 0.66 1.83
C LEU A 203 8.78 0.42 3.29
N VAL A 204 8.98 -0.80 3.77
CA VAL A 204 8.48 -1.26 5.08
C VAL A 204 9.63 -1.81 5.92
N GLY A 205 9.88 -1.17 7.07
CA GLY A 205 10.90 -1.61 8.03
C GLY A 205 10.32 -1.94 9.40
N SER A 206 9.86 -0.93 10.13
CA SER A 206 9.45 -1.07 11.54
C SER A 206 8.32 -2.08 11.75
N ALA A 207 7.35 -2.16 10.82
CA ALA A 207 6.28 -3.15 10.89
C ALA A 207 6.81 -4.59 10.76
N LEU A 208 7.78 -4.81 9.86
CA LEU A 208 8.42 -6.11 9.70
C LEU A 208 9.29 -6.47 10.89
N MET A 209 10.14 -5.55 11.34
CA MET A 209 11.08 -5.83 12.43
C MET A 209 10.40 -6.08 13.79
N ARG A 210 9.20 -5.54 14.01
CA ARG A 210 8.40 -5.78 15.22
C ARG A 210 7.55 -7.05 15.16
N ALA A 211 7.25 -7.54 13.96
CA ALA A 211 6.44 -8.74 13.81
C ALA A 211 7.14 -9.97 14.39
N SER A 212 6.39 -10.89 14.99
CA SER A 212 6.94 -12.18 15.45
C SER A 212 7.58 -12.95 14.28
N ASP A 213 6.94 -12.91 13.11
CA ASP A 213 7.40 -13.48 11.85
C ASP A 213 7.45 -12.38 10.76
N PRO A 214 8.62 -11.75 10.50
CA PRO A 214 8.76 -10.69 9.50
C PRO A 214 8.41 -11.11 8.07
N PRO A 215 8.82 -12.30 7.57
CA PRO A 215 8.41 -12.80 6.25
C PRO A 215 6.90 -12.98 6.11
N ALA A 216 6.24 -13.56 7.11
CA ALA A 216 4.79 -13.73 7.11
C ALA A 216 4.07 -12.36 7.11
N LYS A 217 4.60 -11.39 7.86
CA LYS A 217 4.06 -10.02 7.84
C LYS A 217 4.22 -9.35 6.48
N LEU A 218 5.34 -9.53 5.79
CA LEU A 218 5.52 -9.03 4.44
C LEU A 218 4.51 -9.66 3.46
N ALA A 219 4.38 -10.99 3.50
CA ALA A 219 3.40 -11.70 2.68
C ALA A 219 1.96 -11.26 2.95
N GLU A 220 1.61 -11.00 4.22
CA GLU A 220 0.32 -10.41 4.60
C GLU A 220 0.12 -9.04 3.94
N LEU A 221 1.09 -8.12 4.04
CA LEU A 221 0.97 -6.78 3.47
C LEU A 221 0.74 -6.79 1.95
N LEU A 222 1.31 -7.76 1.25
CA LEU A 222 1.17 -7.92 -0.20
C LEU A 222 -0.03 -8.77 -0.62
N SER A 223 -0.68 -9.48 0.32
CA SER A 223 -1.75 -10.42 -0.01
C SER A 223 -2.99 -9.73 -0.59
N ARG A 224 -3.65 -10.42 -1.52
CA ARG A 224 -4.94 -10.06 -2.12
C ARG A 224 -5.87 -11.29 -2.08
N PRO A 225 -7.19 -11.10 -2.14
CA PRO A 225 -7.89 -9.82 -2.23
C PRO A 225 -7.92 -9.06 -0.89
N LEU A 226 -8.19 -7.76 -0.97
CA LEU A 226 -8.65 -6.98 0.19
C LEU A 226 -10.08 -7.36 0.53
N VAL A 227 -10.47 -7.23 1.80
CA VAL A 227 -11.81 -7.60 2.25
C VAL A 227 -12.58 -6.37 2.68
N LYS A 228 -13.73 -6.11 2.03
CA LYS A 228 -14.63 -5.01 2.35
C LYS A 228 -15.89 -5.54 3.05
N VAL A 229 -16.30 -4.87 4.12
CA VAL A 229 -17.60 -5.01 4.76
C VAL A 229 -18.38 -3.72 4.53
N CYS A 230 -19.52 -3.80 3.84
CA CYS A 230 -20.29 -2.65 3.39
C CYS A 230 -21.66 -2.54 4.06
N GLY A 231 -22.25 -1.33 4.08
CA GLY A 231 -23.55 -1.05 4.69
C GLY A 231 -23.47 -1.01 6.22
N LEU A 232 -22.41 -0.41 6.73
CA LEU A 232 -22.21 -0.16 8.16
C LEU A 232 -22.99 1.12 8.57
N THR A 233 -23.70 1.04 9.68
CA THR A 233 -24.53 2.14 10.22
C THR A 233 -24.30 2.37 11.71
N ARG A 234 -23.53 1.49 12.38
CA ARG A 234 -23.30 1.49 13.83
C ARG A 234 -21.81 1.34 14.15
N GLU A 235 -21.34 2.06 15.15
CA GLU A 235 -19.93 2.01 15.58
C GLU A 235 -19.51 0.61 16.04
N GLU A 236 -20.42 -0.15 16.67
CA GLU A 236 -20.13 -1.54 17.10
C GLU A 236 -19.86 -2.48 15.91
N ASP A 237 -20.59 -2.29 14.78
CA ASP A 237 -20.37 -3.05 13.54
C ASP A 237 -19.05 -2.66 12.88
N VAL A 238 -18.68 -1.37 12.94
CA VAL A 238 -17.38 -0.86 12.50
C VAL A 238 -16.25 -1.52 13.28
N ALA A 239 -16.34 -1.53 14.62
CA ALA A 239 -15.34 -2.15 15.48
C ALA A 239 -15.19 -3.65 15.19
N VAL A 240 -16.29 -4.38 15.09
CA VAL A 240 -16.27 -5.84 14.82
C VAL A 240 -15.68 -6.14 13.43
N ALA A 241 -16.01 -5.36 12.40
CA ALA A 241 -15.47 -5.57 11.07
C ALA A 241 -13.95 -5.28 11.02
N ALA A 242 -13.51 -4.22 11.68
CA ALA A 242 -12.07 -3.89 11.78
C ALA A 242 -11.30 -4.96 12.57
N ASP A 243 -11.81 -5.38 13.72
CA ASP A 243 -11.19 -6.41 14.57
C ASP A 243 -11.16 -7.79 13.91
N ALA A 244 -12.16 -8.10 13.07
CA ALA A 244 -12.18 -9.30 12.25
C ALA A 244 -11.10 -9.27 11.16
N GLY A 245 -10.55 -8.08 10.85
CA GLY A 245 -9.51 -7.86 9.85
C GLY A 245 -10.05 -7.46 8.49
N ALA A 246 -11.22 -6.86 8.39
CA ALA A 246 -11.64 -6.19 7.16
C ALA A 246 -10.66 -5.06 6.82
N ASP A 247 -10.37 -4.88 5.52
CA ASP A 247 -9.45 -3.85 5.03
C ASP A 247 -10.18 -2.57 4.65
N LEU A 248 -11.42 -2.69 4.17
CA LEU A 248 -12.26 -1.58 3.76
C LEU A 248 -13.61 -1.63 4.47
N LEU A 249 -14.08 -0.47 4.93
CA LEU A 249 -15.35 -0.33 5.63
C LEU A 249 -16.27 0.63 4.86
N GLY A 250 -17.43 0.12 4.42
CA GLY A 250 -18.34 0.81 3.51
C GLY A 250 -19.56 1.41 4.20
N PHE A 251 -19.83 2.70 3.93
CA PHE A 251 -20.95 3.47 4.43
C PHE A 251 -21.83 3.91 3.25
N ILE A 252 -23.07 3.43 3.20
CA ILE A 252 -24.00 3.77 2.11
C ILE A 252 -24.67 5.08 2.47
N LEU A 253 -24.40 6.14 1.70
CA LEU A 253 -24.97 7.47 1.89
C LEU A 253 -26.15 7.74 0.94
N ALA A 254 -26.39 6.86 -0.03
CA ALA A 254 -27.51 6.94 -0.97
C ALA A 254 -28.87 6.95 -0.25
N HIS A 255 -29.70 7.97 -0.54
CA HIS A 255 -30.95 8.27 0.19
C HIS A 255 -31.98 7.13 0.15
N GLU A 256 -32.06 6.38 -0.96
CA GLU A 256 -33.04 5.31 -1.13
C GLU A 256 -32.62 3.99 -0.47
N SER A 257 -31.40 3.90 0.05
CA SER A 257 -30.91 2.63 0.60
C SER A 257 -31.53 2.36 1.97
N PRO A 258 -32.06 1.15 2.21
CA PRO A 258 -32.49 0.74 3.56
C PRO A 258 -31.31 0.56 4.53
N ARG A 259 -30.06 0.64 4.02
CA ARG A 259 -28.78 0.54 4.76
C ARG A 259 -28.08 1.88 4.83
N ARG A 260 -28.84 2.97 4.69
CA ARG A 260 -28.27 4.31 4.68
C ARG A 260 -27.66 4.63 6.04
N ALA A 261 -26.37 4.97 6.05
CA ALA A 261 -25.72 5.63 7.16
C ALA A 261 -26.02 7.14 7.14
N ALA A 262 -26.13 7.77 8.30
CA ALA A 262 -26.31 9.22 8.39
C ALA A 262 -25.06 9.95 7.89
N GLU A 263 -23.89 9.38 8.19
CA GLU A 263 -22.56 9.90 7.82
C GLU A 263 -21.53 8.75 7.76
N VAL A 264 -20.33 9.05 7.34
CA VAL A 264 -19.19 8.13 7.45
C VAL A 264 -18.74 8.11 8.91
N LEU A 265 -18.91 6.98 9.58
CA LEU A 265 -18.49 6.83 10.97
C LEU A 265 -16.95 6.79 11.08
N PRO A 266 -16.39 7.20 12.22
CA PRO A 266 -14.95 7.07 12.48
C PRO A 266 -14.47 5.64 12.34
N VAL A 267 -13.34 5.47 11.63
CA VAL A 267 -12.68 4.17 11.45
C VAL A 267 -11.25 4.23 11.96
N PRO A 268 -10.66 3.10 12.40
CA PRO A 268 -9.23 3.05 12.72
C PRO A 268 -8.38 3.43 11.50
N ASP A 269 -7.22 4.06 11.71
CA ASP A 269 -6.25 4.42 10.66
C ASP A 269 -5.61 3.20 9.95
N THR A 270 -5.88 2.01 10.45
CA THR A 270 -5.44 0.72 9.92
C THR A 270 -6.34 0.15 8.82
N VAL A 271 -7.50 0.74 8.60
CA VAL A 271 -8.47 0.36 7.55
C VAL A 271 -8.77 1.55 6.63
N VAL A 272 -9.47 1.30 5.52
CA VAL A 272 -9.86 2.31 4.53
C VAL A 272 -11.36 2.51 4.56
N SER A 273 -11.81 3.76 4.69
CA SER A 273 -13.23 4.14 4.65
C SER A 273 -13.71 4.31 3.20
N VAL A 274 -14.93 3.85 2.92
CA VAL A 274 -15.56 3.94 1.58
C VAL A 274 -16.96 4.50 1.70
N ALA A 275 -17.21 5.71 1.17
CA ALA A 275 -18.55 6.26 1.00
C ALA A 275 -19.19 5.71 -0.28
N VAL A 276 -20.45 5.26 -0.20
CA VAL A 276 -21.15 4.66 -1.35
C VAL A 276 -22.32 5.55 -1.74
N PHE A 277 -22.32 5.99 -3.00
CA PHE A 277 -23.31 6.87 -3.61
C PHE A 277 -23.96 6.25 -4.84
N VAL A 278 -25.09 6.83 -5.25
CA VAL A 278 -25.78 6.54 -6.50
C VAL A 278 -26.03 7.85 -7.24
N THR A 279 -25.49 8.01 -8.45
CA THR A 279 -25.59 9.15 -9.37
C THR A 279 -24.74 10.35 -8.94
N ASP A 280 -25.01 10.92 -7.78
CA ASP A 280 -24.39 12.16 -7.31
C ASP A 280 -23.54 11.87 -6.08
N THR A 281 -22.40 12.54 -5.97
CA THR A 281 -21.52 12.48 -4.82
C THR A 281 -21.62 13.76 -4.01
N GLU A 282 -21.62 13.63 -2.70
CA GLU A 282 -21.46 14.73 -1.76
C GLU A 282 -20.02 14.76 -1.22
N GLU A 283 -19.61 15.89 -0.67
CA GLU A 283 -18.33 15.98 0.04
C GLU A 283 -18.33 15.01 1.22
N THR A 284 -17.27 14.24 1.33
CA THR A 284 -17.17 13.16 2.32
C THR A 284 -15.75 13.05 2.89
N PRO A 285 -15.59 12.76 4.18
CA PRO A 285 -14.29 12.49 4.78
C PRO A 285 -13.73 11.09 4.43
N ALA A 286 -14.47 10.27 3.67
CA ALA A 286 -14.04 8.92 3.31
C ALA A 286 -12.78 8.92 2.41
N ASP A 287 -11.93 7.93 2.59
CA ASP A 287 -10.74 7.73 1.77
C ASP A 287 -11.05 7.45 0.31
N LEU A 288 -12.16 6.74 0.06
CA LEU A 288 -12.62 6.32 -1.27
C LEU A 288 -14.13 6.59 -1.43
N VAL A 289 -14.52 6.76 -2.69
CA VAL A 289 -15.93 6.86 -3.08
C VAL A 289 -16.27 5.71 -4.02
N GLN A 290 -17.30 4.94 -3.69
CA GLN A 290 -17.90 3.96 -4.58
C GLN A 290 -19.15 4.56 -5.20
N LEU A 291 -19.13 4.80 -6.52
CA LEU A 291 -20.17 5.50 -7.25
C LEU A 291 -20.87 4.58 -8.23
N TYR A 292 -22.16 4.37 -8.02
CA TYR A 292 -23.06 3.70 -8.95
C TYR A 292 -23.76 4.73 -9.85
N ASP A 293 -24.01 4.35 -11.09
CA ASP A 293 -24.89 5.09 -12.01
C ASP A 293 -26.35 4.62 -11.87
N ARG A 294 -27.29 5.29 -12.56
CA ARG A 294 -28.66 4.83 -12.75
C ARG A 294 -28.87 4.33 -14.17
N GLU A 295 -29.44 3.14 -14.27
CA GLU A 295 -29.83 2.50 -15.53
C GLU A 295 -31.32 2.15 -15.48
N ASN A 296 -32.11 2.69 -16.42
CA ASN A 296 -33.56 2.46 -16.47
C ASN A 296 -34.29 2.77 -15.14
N GLY A 297 -33.87 3.82 -14.42
CA GLY A 297 -34.43 4.19 -13.14
C GLY A 297 -33.95 3.39 -11.91
N HIS A 298 -33.12 2.41 -12.10
CA HIS A 298 -32.53 1.59 -11.05
C HIS A 298 -31.03 1.83 -10.91
N ARG A 299 -30.47 1.51 -9.75
CA ARG A 299 -29.03 1.50 -9.51
C ARG A 299 -28.36 0.54 -10.51
N SER A 300 -27.29 1.00 -11.17
CA SER A 300 -26.46 0.13 -12.04
C SER A 300 -25.92 -1.09 -11.27
N ARG A 301 -25.54 -2.13 -12.00
CA ARG A 301 -24.88 -3.31 -11.41
C ARG A 301 -23.46 -2.99 -11.04
N ASP A 302 -22.75 -2.33 -11.94
CA ASP A 302 -21.34 -2.01 -11.78
C ASP A 302 -21.19 -0.61 -11.18
N ALA A 303 -20.11 -0.39 -10.45
CA ALA A 303 -19.73 0.91 -9.91
C ALA A 303 -18.26 1.22 -10.20
N LYS A 304 -17.93 2.50 -10.05
CA LYS A 304 -16.54 2.97 -10.04
C LYS A 304 -16.09 3.13 -8.60
N LEU A 305 -14.88 2.71 -8.29
CA LEU A 305 -14.20 3.10 -7.07
C LEU A 305 -13.30 4.28 -7.40
N LEU A 306 -13.54 5.41 -6.71
CA LEU A 306 -12.88 6.67 -6.97
C LEU A 306 -11.99 7.06 -5.80
N ARG A 307 -10.83 7.66 -6.09
CA ARG A 307 -9.99 8.38 -5.15
C ARG A 307 -9.69 9.77 -5.71
N ASN A 308 -10.00 10.81 -4.95
CA ASN A 308 -9.83 12.20 -5.38
C ASN A 308 -10.48 12.47 -6.77
N GLY A 309 -11.64 11.86 -7.03
CA GLY A 309 -12.38 12.00 -8.29
C GLY A 309 -11.86 11.12 -9.45
N ALA A 310 -10.71 10.46 -9.33
CA ALA A 310 -10.17 9.56 -10.34
C ALA A 310 -10.64 8.11 -10.11
N GLU A 311 -11.00 7.40 -11.18
CA GLU A 311 -11.31 5.96 -11.11
C GLU A 311 -10.04 5.16 -10.83
N VAL A 312 -10.03 4.38 -9.76
CA VAL A 312 -8.89 3.58 -9.30
C VAL A 312 -9.15 2.08 -9.33
N ALA A 313 -10.42 1.67 -9.35
CA ALA A 313 -10.84 0.27 -9.53
C ALA A 313 -12.29 0.21 -10.02
N ARG A 314 -12.68 -0.93 -10.62
CA ARG A 314 -14.06 -1.24 -10.97
C ARG A 314 -14.68 -2.15 -9.92
N VAL A 315 -15.92 -1.85 -9.55
CA VAL A 315 -16.76 -2.71 -8.73
C VAL A 315 -17.69 -3.49 -9.64
N VAL A 316 -17.53 -4.79 -9.70
CA VAL A 316 -18.44 -5.69 -10.43
C VAL A 316 -19.41 -6.27 -9.43
N ASP A 317 -20.64 -5.73 -9.41
CA ASP A 317 -21.69 -6.11 -8.46
C ASP A 317 -22.79 -6.89 -9.19
N LEU A 318 -23.32 -7.92 -8.52
CA LEU A 318 -24.56 -8.55 -8.89
C LEU A 318 -25.51 -8.56 -7.74
N PRO A 319 -26.78 -8.17 -7.96
CA PRO A 319 -27.83 -8.53 -7.02
C PRO A 319 -27.85 -10.05 -6.90
N TRP A 320 -27.57 -10.59 -5.73
CA TRP A 320 -27.50 -12.03 -5.50
C TRP A 320 -28.78 -12.79 -5.90
N GLN A 321 -29.91 -12.09 -5.97
CA GLN A 321 -31.21 -12.60 -6.46
C GLN A 321 -31.28 -12.73 -7.99
N ALA A 322 -30.37 -12.16 -8.73
CA ALA A 322 -30.47 -12.11 -10.20
C ALA A 322 -29.98 -13.38 -10.91
N GLY A 323 -29.24 -14.26 -10.20
CA GLY A 323 -28.84 -15.58 -10.72
C GLY A 323 -28.15 -15.54 -12.07
N ASP A 324 -27.17 -14.66 -12.28
CA ASP A 324 -26.39 -14.61 -13.51
C ASP A 324 -25.25 -15.64 -13.48
N PRO A 325 -25.33 -16.77 -14.20
CA PRO A 325 -24.31 -17.79 -14.20
C PRO A 325 -22.97 -17.33 -14.81
N LEU A 326 -22.98 -16.21 -15.54
CA LEU A 326 -21.80 -15.64 -16.19
C LEU A 326 -21.12 -14.56 -15.36
N HIS A 327 -21.62 -14.27 -14.16
CA HIS A 327 -21.10 -13.17 -13.32
C HIS A 327 -19.59 -13.25 -13.06
N LEU A 328 -19.13 -14.37 -12.57
CA LEU A 328 -17.70 -14.57 -12.27
C LEU A 328 -16.85 -14.50 -13.55
N GLN A 329 -17.36 -15.02 -14.68
CA GLN A 329 -16.65 -14.93 -15.97
C GLN A 329 -16.55 -13.48 -16.45
N ARG A 330 -17.62 -12.68 -16.30
CA ARG A 330 -17.60 -11.25 -16.64
C ARG A 330 -16.65 -10.48 -15.74
N ALA A 331 -16.66 -10.78 -14.44
CA ALA A 331 -15.74 -10.15 -13.50
C ALA A 331 -14.27 -10.47 -13.81
N ALA A 332 -13.97 -11.73 -14.14
CA ALA A 332 -12.63 -12.18 -14.52
C ALA A 332 -12.15 -11.57 -15.87
N ALA A 333 -13.05 -11.13 -16.73
CA ALA A 333 -12.73 -10.49 -18.02
C ALA A 333 -12.47 -8.98 -17.92
N VAL A 334 -12.68 -8.36 -16.75
CA VAL A 334 -12.43 -6.94 -16.54
C VAL A 334 -10.94 -6.69 -16.34
N GLU A 335 -10.36 -5.83 -17.16
CA GLU A 335 -8.98 -5.42 -17.03
C GLU A 335 -8.78 -4.46 -15.84
N GLY A 336 -7.62 -4.54 -15.18
CA GLY A 336 -7.26 -3.69 -14.07
C GLY A 336 -7.74 -4.21 -12.70
N ARG A 337 -7.90 -3.29 -11.74
CA ARG A 337 -8.32 -3.66 -10.38
C ARG A 337 -9.82 -3.90 -10.32
N VAL A 338 -10.21 -5.11 -9.92
CA VAL A 338 -11.63 -5.48 -9.75
C VAL A 338 -11.93 -5.66 -8.27
N MET A 339 -12.96 -4.98 -7.79
CA MET A 339 -13.65 -5.30 -6.54
C MET A 339 -14.88 -6.13 -6.88
N LEU A 340 -14.88 -7.39 -6.48
CA LEU A 340 -16.01 -8.30 -6.71
C LEU A 340 -17.05 -8.14 -5.60
N ALA A 341 -18.27 -7.83 -5.97
CA ALA A 341 -19.42 -7.70 -5.09
C ALA A 341 -20.58 -8.59 -5.55
N GLY A 342 -21.67 -8.60 -4.80
CA GLY A 342 -22.90 -9.29 -5.16
C GLY A 342 -23.09 -10.66 -4.49
N GLY A 343 -23.74 -10.63 -3.32
CA GLY A 343 -24.15 -11.82 -2.60
C GLY A 343 -23.01 -12.66 -2.01
N LEU A 344 -21.86 -12.06 -1.76
CA LEU A 344 -20.74 -12.74 -1.12
C LEU A 344 -20.98 -12.98 0.36
N ALA A 345 -20.53 -14.14 0.85
CA ALA A 345 -20.56 -14.55 2.24
C ALA A 345 -19.51 -15.66 2.44
N ALA A 346 -19.39 -16.17 3.67
CA ALA A 346 -18.39 -17.18 4.02
C ALA A 346 -18.49 -18.49 3.20
N ASP A 347 -19.69 -18.84 2.74
CA ASP A 347 -19.98 -20.08 2.01
C ASP A 347 -19.57 -20.04 0.52
N ASN A 348 -19.38 -18.85 -0.07
CA ASN A 348 -19.09 -18.71 -1.50
C ASN A 348 -17.88 -17.85 -1.85
N VAL A 349 -17.38 -17.03 -0.92
CA VAL A 349 -16.34 -16.04 -1.22
C VAL A 349 -15.03 -16.69 -1.68
N ARG A 350 -14.65 -17.83 -1.12
CA ARG A 350 -13.41 -18.54 -1.49
C ARG A 350 -13.43 -19.03 -2.92
N GLU A 351 -14.57 -19.58 -3.36
CA GLU A 351 -14.76 -20.03 -4.75
C GLU A 351 -14.74 -18.83 -5.71
N ALA A 352 -15.41 -17.75 -5.35
CA ALA A 352 -15.42 -16.50 -6.12
C ALA A 352 -14.02 -15.89 -6.25
N ILE A 353 -13.23 -15.86 -5.18
CA ILE A 353 -11.82 -15.40 -5.21
C ILE A 353 -11.00 -16.26 -6.17
N LYS A 354 -11.12 -17.59 -6.10
CA LYS A 354 -10.39 -18.50 -6.97
C LYS A 354 -10.74 -18.36 -8.45
N ALA A 355 -12.00 -18.01 -8.73
CA ALA A 355 -12.48 -17.89 -10.10
C ALA A 355 -12.12 -16.54 -10.75
N VAL A 356 -12.00 -15.47 -9.97
CA VAL A 356 -11.84 -14.08 -10.47
C VAL A 356 -10.46 -13.51 -10.17
N GLU A 357 -9.79 -13.96 -9.11
CA GLU A 357 -8.55 -13.37 -8.58
C GLU A 357 -8.68 -11.85 -8.37
N PRO A 358 -9.75 -11.38 -7.70
CA PRO A 358 -10.05 -9.96 -7.62
C PRO A 358 -9.04 -9.20 -6.73
N TRP A 359 -8.89 -7.91 -6.97
CA TRP A 359 -8.14 -7.00 -6.09
C TRP A 359 -8.78 -6.86 -4.71
N ALA A 360 -10.13 -6.87 -4.66
CA ALA A 360 -10.91 -6.84 -3.42
C ALA A 360 -12.22 -7.62 -3.56
N VAL A 361 -12.79 -8.04 -2.42
CA VAL A 361 -14.14 -8.61 -2.32
C VAL A 361 -15.00 -7.78 -1.39
N ASP A 362 -16.29 -7.58 -1.74
CA ASP A 362 -17.24 -6.73 -1.03
C ASP A 362 -18.50 -7.50 -0.65
N ALA A 363 -18.86 -7.49 0.63
CA ALA A 363 -20.09 -8.10 1.13
C ALA A 363 -20.90 -7.13 1.99
N SER A 364 -22.22 -7.20 1.89
CA SER A 364 -23.15 -6.35 2.65
C SER A 364 -24.35 -7.15 3.19
N SER A 365 -25.36 -7.39 2.37
CA SER A 365 -26.68 -7.91 2.80
C SER A 365 -26.64 -9.30 3.42
N ARG A 366 -25.76 -10.17 2.99
CA ARG A 366 -25.65 -11.53 3.57
C ARG A 366 -24.93 -11.56 4.91
N LEU A 367 -24.38 -10.43 5.34
CA LEU A 367 -23.73 -10.26 6.64
C LEU A 367 -24.66 -9.60 7.68
N GLU A 368 -25.97 -9.54 7.42
CA GLU A 368 -26.93 -8.76 8.21
C GLU A 368 -27.97 -9.67 8.89
N VAL A 369 -28.45 -9.22 10.07
CA VAL A 369 -29.68 -9.74 10.71
C VAL A 369 -30.89 -8.99 10.16
N GLU A 370 -30.75 -7.68 9.93
CA GLU A 370 -31.70 -6.81 9.25
C GLU A 370 -30.94 -5.68 8.51
N PRO A 371 -31.55 -4.99 7.54
CA PRO A 371 -30.87 -3.97 6.76
C PRO A 371 -30.16 -2.92 7.63
N GLY A 372 -28.83 -2.80 7.48
CA GLY A 372 -27.98 -1.90 8.25
C GLY A 372 -27.50 -2.41 9.61
N VAL A 373 -27.92 -3.60 10.04
CA VAL A 373 -27.49 -4.22 11.29
C VAL A 373 -26.73 -5.50 11.01
N LYS A 374 -25.42 -5.52 11.30
CA LYS A 374 -24.58 -6.67 11.01
C LYS A 374 -24.74 -7.81 12.00
N ASP A 375 -24.71 -9.03 11.48
CA ASP A 375 -24.49 -10.25 12.24
C ASP A 375 -22.98 -10.41 12.44
N HIS A 376 -22.52 -10.24 13.68
CA HIS A 376 -21.10 -10.24 14.00
C HIS A 376 -20.40 -11.57 13.71
N GLU A 377 -21.11 -12.71 13.83
CA GLU A 377 -20.55 -14.02 13.51
C GLU A 377 -20.39 -14.18 12.00
N ARG A 378 -21.37 -13.75 11.19
CA ARG A 378 -21.28 -13.77 9.74
C ARG A 378 -20.17 -12.84 9.22
N VAL A 379 -19.98 -11.66 9.84
CA VAL A 379 -18.88 -10.77 9.52
C VAL A 379 -17.53 -11.46 9.73
N ARG A 380 -17.31 -12.05 10.93
CA ARG A 380 -16.06 -12.76 11.24
C ARG A 380 -15.84 -13.96 10.30
N ALA A 381 -16.88 -14.74 10.06
CA ALA A 381 -16.81 -15.90 9.17
C ALA A 381 -16.47 -15.51 7.73
N TYR A 382 -17.09 -14.42 7.20
CA TYR A 382 -16.80 -13.90 5.88
C TYR A 382 -15.35 -13.43 5.74
N VAL A 383 -14.88 -12.60 6.67
CA VAL A 383 -13.51 -12.08 6.64
C VAL A 383 -12.50 -13.24 6.72
N ALA A 384 -12.73 -14.21 7.60
CA ALA A 384 -11.86 -15.39 7.72
C ALA A 384 -11.87 -16.27 6.45
N ALA A 385 -13.01 -16.41 5.78
CA ALA A 385 -13.10 -17.18 4.54
C ALA A 385 -12.46 -16.48 3.33
N ALA A 386 -12.42 -15.15 3.33
CA ALA A 386 -11.84 -14.33 2.26
C ALA A 386 -10.32 -14.15 2.39
N ARG A 387 -9.73 -14.48 3.53
CA ARG A 387 -8.28 -14.47 3.81
C ARG A 387 -7.67 -15.86 3.64
#